data_152de6e32a71b835bc8a328534b5301c
#
_entry.id   152de6e32a71b835bc8a328534b5301c
#
_cell.length_a   1.000
_cell.length_b   1.000
_cell.length_c   1.000
_cell.angle_alpha   90.00
_cell.angle_beta   90.00
_cell.angle_gamma   90.00
#
_symmetry.space_group_name_H-M   'P 1'
#
loop_
_entity.id
_entity.type
_entity.pdbx_description
1 polymer ?
#
loop_
_entity_poly.entity_id
_entity_poly.type
_entity_poly.pdbx_seq_one_letter_code
_entity_poly.pdbx_strand_id
1 'polypeptide(L)'
;MRHQSHKPCRYRPQDPWKMHDVVTSFSPQKKCVMKNSSNSISTALIPTIPLDYQEYPIEEVQRRSLEYYENMKRRRTVRDFSRRKVPLEIIENCLRAADTAPNGANQHPWHFVVVSDPEIKLQIREAAEKEEQYFYKSRASREWLEALAPLGTDENKPFLETAPYLIAIFAKVYGLDKKGKRVKHYYVNESVGIAT
;
A
#
# COMPACT_ATOMS: atom_id res chain seq x y z
N MET A 1 25.84 -17.27 -39.75
CA MET A 1 25.00 -16.30 -39.00
C MET A 1 24.01 -17.08 -38.14
N ARG A 2 24.25 -17.13 -36.84
CA ARG A 2 23.33 -17.85 -35.91
C ARG A 2 22.44 -16.80 -35.21
N HIS A 3 21.15 -16.83 -35.52
CA HIS A 3 20.14 -16.09 -34.79
C HIS A 3 20.04 -16.61 -33.37
N GLN A 4 20.50 -15.85 -32.39
CA GLN A 4 20.17 -16.10 -30.98
C GLN A 4 18.79 -15.50 -30.73
N SER A 5 17.80 -16.36 -30.56
CA SER A 5 16.47 -15.99 -30.09
C SER A 5 16.54 -15.60 -28.62
N HIS A 6 16.40 -14.32 -28.33
CA HIS A 6 16.19 -13.85 -26.97
C HIS A 6 14.81 -14.32 -26.49
N LYS A 7 14.78 -15.32 -25.60
CA LYS A 7 13.55 -15.70 -24.89
C LYS A 7 13.20 -14.60 -23.89
N PRO A 8 11.99 -14.05 -23.93
CA PRO A 8 11.54 -13.07 -22.93
C PRO A 8 11.51 -13.78 -21.57
N CYS A 9 12.04 -13.06 -20.56
CA CYS A 9 11.95 -13.50 -19.16
C CYS A 9 10.46 -13.56 -18.77
N ARG A 10 9.88 -14.77 -18.72
CA ARG A 10 8.51 -14.97 -18.24
C ARG A 10 8.52 -14.81 -16.72
N TYR A 11 7.99 -13.68 -16.24
CA TYR A 11 7.60 -13.52 -14.87
C TYR A 11 6.52 -14.56 -14.53
N ARG A 12 6.85 -15.52 -13.67
CA ARG A 12 5.86 -16.37 -13.00
C ARG A 12 5.65 -15.81 -11.60
N PRO A 13 4.46 -15.31 -11.27
CA PRO A 13 4.15 -15.01 -9.88
C PRO A 13 4.23 -16.32 -9.10
N GLN A 14 5.20 -16.43 -8.20
CA GLN A 14 5.12 -17.45 -7.15
C GLN A 14 4.16 -16.86 -6.13
N ASP A 15 3.02 -17.53 -5.93
CA ASP A 15 2.02 -17.14 -4.93
C ASP A 15 2.66 -17.10 -3.54
N PRO A 16 2.84 -15.90 -2.95
CA PRO A 16 3.39 -15.79 -1.61
C PRO A 16 2.30 -15.89 -0.52
N TRP A 17 1.09 -16.32 -0.92
CA TRP A 17 -0.08 -16.24 -0.08
C TRP A 17 -0.50 -17.62 0.43
N LYS A 18 0.11 -18.07 1.54
CA LYS A 18 -0.51 -19.09 2.41
C LYS A 18 -1.01 -18.38 3.66
N MET A 19 -2.32 -18.28 3.75
CA MET A 19 -3.00 -17.70 4.90
C MET A 19 -3.13 -18.72 6.02
N HIS A 20 -2.69 -18.33 7.18
CA HIS A 20 -3.14 -18.88 8.47
C HIS A 20 -3.86 -17.76 9.24
N ASP A 21 -4.91 -18.11 9.94
CA ASP A 21 -6.03 -17.30 10.43
C ASP A 21 -5.76 -16.09 11.34
N VAL A 22 -4.60 -15.47 11.42
CA VAL A 22 -4.40 -14.43 12.43
C VAL A 22 -3.86 -13.10 11.91
N VAL A 23 -2.84 -13.09 11.11
CA VAL A 23 -2.27 -11.84 10.56
C VAL A 23 -1.57 -12.16 9.25
N THR A 24 -2.00 -11.56 8.15
CA THR A 24 -1.32 -11.71 6.87
C THR A 24 -0.45 -10.49 6.61
N SER A 25 0.86 -10.70 6.47
CA SER A 25 1.80 -9.64 6.10
C SER A 25 2.10 -9.69 4.60
N PHE A 26 1.96 -8.56 3.94
CA PHE A 26 2.31 -8.38 2.54
C PHE A 26 3.69 -7.74 2.42
N SER A 27 4.63 -8.45 1.80
CA SER A 27 5.95 -7.90 1.48
C SER A 27 6.14 -7.88 -0.04
N PRO A 28 6.63 -6.76 -0.61
CA PRO A 28 6.84 -6.65 -2.06
C PRO A 28 7.82 -7.70 -2.56
N GLN A 29 7.55 -8.21 -3.76
CA GLN A 29 8.33 -9.27 -4.36
C GLN A 29 9.75 -8.82 -4.71
N LYS A 30 10.73 -9.69 -4.45
CA LYS A 30 12.15 -9.47 -4.78
C LYS A 30 12.35 -9.37 -6.30
N LYS A 31 13.01 -8.32 -6.74
CA LYS A 31 13.43 -8.12 -8.14
C LYS A 31 14.33 -9.23 -8.64
N CYS A 32 14.13 -9.60 -9.91
CA CYS A 32 15.08 -10.37 -10.71
C CYS A 32 16.33 -9.50 -10.96
N VAL A 33 17.46 -9.83 -10.34
CA VAL A 33 18.75 -9.18 -10.60
C VAL A 33 19.54 -10.07 -11.54
N MET A 34 19.79 -9.62 -12.77
CA MET A 34 20.74 -10.29 -13.67
C MET A 34 22.16 -10.10 -13.14
N LYS A 35 22.90 -11.21 -13.01
CA LYS A 35 24.33 -11.19 -12.73
C LYS A 35 25.08 -10.86 -14.03
N ASN A 36 25.78 -9.77 -14.09
CA ASN A 36 26.84 -9.55 -15.08
C ASN A 36 28.18 -9.72 -14.39
N SER A 37 28.95 -10.71 -14.89
CA SER A 37 30.36 -10.88 -14.62
C SER A 37 31.13 -10.29 -15.80
N SER A 38 31.82 -9.17 -15.63
CA SER A 38 33.14 -8.82 -16.20
C SER A 38 33.37 -7.31 -16.12
N ASN A 39 34.56 -6.94 -15.63
CA ASN A 39 35.10 -5.60 -15.54
C ASN A 39 35.39 -5.03 -16.95
N SER A 40 34.53 -4.17 -17.43
CA SER A 40 34.80 -3.12 -18.39
C SER A 40 33.80 -2.01 -18.15
N ILE A 41 34.19 -0.76 -18.26
CA ILE A 41 33.27 0.39 -18.23
C ILE A 41 32.41 0.28 -19.51
N SER A 42 31.47 -0.64 -19.46
CA SER A 42 30.37 -0.79 -20.38
C SER A 42 29.31 0.18 -19.92
N THR A 43 28.78 1.01 -20.77
CA THR A 43 27.49 1.67 -20.66
C THR A 43 26.48 0.58 -20.34
N ALA A 44 26.35 0.23 -19.06
CA ALA A 44 25.43 -0.80 -18.61
C ALA A 44 24.03 -0.34 -19.03
N LEU A 45 23.43 -1.05 -19.96
CA LEU A 45 22.03 -0.85 -20.35
C LEU A 45 21.20 -0.87 -19.08
N ILE A 46 20.61 0.26 -18.73
CA ILE A 46 19.67 0.36 -17.61
C ILE A 46 18.55 -0.62 -17.92
N PRO A 47 18.28 -1.59 -17.04
CA PRO A 47 17.23 -2.57 -17.28
C PRO A 47 15.87 -1.84 -17.32
N THR A 48 15.25 -1.85 -18.49
CA THR A 48 13.93 -1.27 -18.72
C THR A 48 12.91 -2.38 -18.96
N ILE A 49 11.66 -2.10 -18.61
CA ILE A 49 10.52 -2.94 -18.93
C ILE A 49 9.77 -2.25 -20.06
N PRO A 50 9.40 -2.96 -21.16
CA PRO A 50 8.57 -2.38 -22.20
C PRO A 50 7.28 -1.82 -21.61
N LEU A 51 6.90 -0.62 -22.05
CA LEU A 51 5.63 -0.02 -21.67
C LEU A 51 4.49 -0.80 -22.34
N ASP A 52 3.57 -1.33 -21.53
CA ASP A 52 2.30 -1.86 -22.01
C ASP A 52 1.33 -0.68 -22.21
N TYR A 53 1.50 -0.02 -23.36
CA TYR A 53 0.74 1.17 -23.70
C TYR A 53 -0.46 0.79 -24.56
N GLN A 54 -1.64 1.26 -24.14
CA GLN A 54 -2.86 1.13 -24.90
C GLN A 54 -3.38 2.52 -25.29
N GLU A 55 -3.43 2.79 -26.58
CA GLU A 55 -4.04 3.98 -27.11
C GLU A 55 -5.54 3.82 -27.23
N TYR A 56 -6.29 4.84 -26.84
CA TYR A 56 -7.73 4.88 -26.93
C TYR A 56 -8.17 6.07 -27.82
N PRO A 57 -9.29 5.93 -28.57
CA PRO A 57 -9.93 7.08 -29.22
C PRO A 57 -10.25 8.18 -28.21
N ILE A 58 -10.23 9.45 -28.65
CA ILE A 58 -10.40 10.59 -27.75
C ILE A 58 -11.72 10.55 -26.96
N GLU A 59 -12.78 10.06 -27.59
CA GLU A 59 -14.11 9.94 -26.98
C GLU A 59 -14.06 8.94 -25.81
N GLU A 60 -13.32 7.85 -25.96
CA GLU A 60 -13.14 6.85 -24.90
C GLU A 60 -12.28 7.41 -23.75
N VAL A 61 -11.23 8.19 -24.06
CA VAL A 61 -10.43 8.89 -23.05
C VAL A 61 -11.31 9.86 -22.25
N GLN A 62 -12.16 10.63 -22.92
CA GLN A 62 -13.09 11.56 -22.27
C GLN A 62 -14.08 10.81 -21.38
N ARG A 63 -14.68 9.73 -21.86
CA ARG A 63 -15.62 8.91 -21.08
C ARG A 63 -14.95 8.35 -19.81
N ARG A 64 -13.78 7.74 -19.95
CA ARG A 64 -13.02 7.15 -18.80
C ARG A 64 -12.61 8.20 -17.78
N SER A 65 -12.16 9.37 -18.24
CA SER A 65 -11.75 10.45 -17.35
C SER A 65 -12.93 10.98 -16.53
N LEU A 66 -14.09 11.14 -17.16
CA LEU A 66 -15.31 11.55 -16.46
C LEU A 66 -15.78 10.48 -15.45
N GLU A 67 -15.80 9.21 -15.86
CA GLU A 67 -16.17 8.10 -14.99
C GLU A 67 -15.25 8.01 -13.76
N TYR A 68 -13.93 8.15 -13.95
CA TYR A 68 -12.97 8.19 -12.86
C TYR A 68 -13.23 9.36 -11.92
N TYR A 69 -13.45 10.57 -12.46
CA TYR A 69 -13.78 11.75 -11.66
C TYR A 69 -15.05 11.56 -10.82
N GLU A 70 -16.14 11.08 -11.43
CA GLU A 70 -17.40 10.86 -10.71
C GLU A 70 -17.27 9.77 -9.63
N ASN A 71 -16.45 8.75 -9.84
CA ASN A 71 -16.13 7.74 -8.84
C ASN A 71 -15.33 8.35 -7.67
N MET A 72 -14.28 9.12 -7.97
CA MET A 72 -13.46 9.78 -6.94
C MET A 72 -14.25 10.80 -6.13
N LYS A 73 -15.15 11.53 -6.75
CA LYS A 73 -16.04 12.52 -6.11
C LYS A 73 -16.95 11.90 -5.04
N ARG A 74 -17.24 10.59 -5.15
CA ARG A 74 -18.05 9.85 -4.16
C ARG A 74 -17.27 9.47 -2.90
N ARG A 75 -15.92 9.50 -2.94
CA ARG A 75 -15.08 9.15 -1.80
C ARG A 75 -15.42 10.05 -0.59
N ARG A 76 -15.62 9.45 0.56
CA ARG A 76 -15.84 10.14 1.84
C ARG A 76 -15.07 9.40 2.94
N THR A 77 -14.77 10.11 4.02
CA THR A 77 -14.33 9.49 5.26
C THR A 77 -15.55 8.85 5.92
N VAL A 78 -15.60 7.52 5.88
CA VAL A 78 -16.71 6.74 6.44
C VAL A 78 -16.26 6.12 7.76
N ARG A 79 -17.12 6.17 8.77
CA ARG A 79 -16.92 5.54 10.08
C ARG A 79 -18.07 4.62 10.47
N ASP A 80 -19.09 4.51 9.62
CA ASP A 80 -20.21 3.58 9.79
C ASP A 80 -20.03 2.40 8.83
N PHE A 81 -19.77 1.23 9.37
CA PHE A 81 -19.56 0.01 8.61
C PHE A 81 -20.63 -1.02 8.92
N SER A 82 -21.05 -1.77 7.93
CA SER A 82 -21.84 -2.97 8.15
C SER A 82 -20.93 -4.16 8.51
N ARG A 83 -21.47 -5.14 9.24
CA ARG A 83 -20.78 -6.41 9.53
C ARG A 83 -20.79 -7.38 8.32
N ARG A 84 -21.21 -6.93 7.15
CA ARG A 84 -21.23 -7.75 5.94
C ARG A 84 -19.81 -8.19 5.58
N LYS A 85 -19.65 -9.50 5.38
CA LYS A 85 -18.37 -10.06 4.96
C LYS A 85 -17.96 -9.54 3.58
N VAL A 86 -16.69 -9.22 3.43
CA VAL A 86 -16.06 -8.87 2.17
C VAL A 86 -15.13 -10.01 1.79
N PRO A 87 -15.17 -10.53 0.55
CA PRO A 87 -14.20 -11.52 0.09
C PRO A 87 -12.77 -10.98 0.18
N LEU A 88 -11.87 -11.80 0.70
CA LEU A 88 -10.47 -11.38 0.90
C LEU A 88 -9.78 -11.02 -0.41
N GLU A 89 -10.11 -11.66 -1.51
CA GLU A 89 -9.60 -11.35 -2.85
C GLU A 89 -9.77 -9.86 -3.22
N ILE A 90 -10.87 -9.23 -2.79
CA ILE A 90 -11.09 -7.80 -3.00
C ILE A 90 -10.01 -6.98 -2.28
N ILE A 91 -9.70 -7.34 -1.04
CA ILE A 91 -8.65 -6.67 -0.25
C ILE A 91 -7.28 -6.91 -0.89
N GLU A 92 -6.99 -8.13 -1.32
CA GLU A 92 -5.74 -8.45 -2.03
C GLU A 92 -5.57 -7.61 -3.30
N ASN A 93 -6.62 -7.45 -4.11
CA ASN A 93 -6.58 -6.63 -5.31
C ASN A 93 -6.32 -5.14 -4.99
N CYS A 94 -6.91 -4.63 -3.91
CA CYS A 94 -6.61 -3.28 -3.42
C CYS A 94 -5.14 -3.15 -3.02
N LEU A 95 -4.58 -4.12 -2.30
CA LEU A 95 -3.17 -4.11 -1.90
C LEU A 95 -2.22 -4.24 -3.08
N ARG A 96 -2.56 -5.07 -4.08
CA ARG A 96 -1.79 -5.15 -5.34
C ARG A 96 -1.79 -3.82 -6.06
N ALA A 97 -2.93 -3.13 -6.12
CA ALA A 97 -3.02 -1.79 -6.69
C ALA A 97 -2.14 -0.79 -5.91
N ALA A 98 -2.22 -0.79 -4.58
CA ALA A 98 -1.38 0.04 -3.72
C ALA A 98 0.12 -0.22 -3.91
N ASP A 99 0.54 -1.48 -4.10
CA ASP A 99 1.95 -1.85 -4.32
C ASP A 99 2.51 -1.38 -5.67
N THR A 100 1.66 -0.98 -6.61
CA THR A 100 2.09 -0.34 -7.88
C THR A 100 2.48 1.12 -7.74
N ALA A 101 2.29 1.73 -6.58
CA ALA A 101 2.57 3.14 -6.35
C ALA A 101 4.04 3.50 -6.67
N PRO A 102 4.30 4.65 -7.31
CA PRO A 102 5.65 5.13 -7.53
C PRO A 102 6.35 5.40 -6.21
N ASN A 103 7.64 5.10 -6.14
CA ASN A 103 8.40 5.25 -4.91
C ASN A 103 9.89 5.52 -5.15
N GLY A 104 10.57 6.10 -4.17
CA GLY A 104 11.99 6.43 -4.25
C GLY A 104 12.86 5.22 -4.53
N ALA A 105 13.64 5.26 -5.61
CA ALA A 105 14.55 4.21 -6.05
C ALA A 105 13.91 2.80 -6.15
N ASN A 106 12.60 2.75 -6.32
CA ASN A 106 11.81 1.52 -6.38
C ASN A 106 12.08 0.58 -5.18
N GLN A 107 12.08 1.16 -3.97
CA GLN A 107 12.42 0.48 -2.71
C GLN A 107 11.21 -0.11 -2.00
N HIS A 108 9.98 0.22 -2.44
CA HIS A 108 8.71 -0.21 -1.83
C HIS A 108 8.74 -0.04 -0.30
N PRO A 109 8.80 1.21 0.20
CA PRO A 109 9.05 1.50 1.60
C PRO A 109 7.80 1.36 2.48
N TRP A 110 6.94 0.42 2.17
CA TRP A 110 5.71 0.11 2.90
C TRP A 110 5.62 -1.35 3.30
N HIS A 111 4.80 -1.60 4.29
CA HIS A 111 4.42 -2.95 4.70
C HIS A 111 2.95 -2.92 5.10
N PHE A 112 2.13 -3.68 4.39
CA PHE A 112 0.71 -3.79 4.67
C PHE A 112 0.43 -4.97 5.59
N VAL A 113 -0.40 -4.74 6.61
CA VAL A 113 -0.90 -5.80 7.48
C VAL A 113 -2.42 -5.76 7.45
N VAL A 114 -3.04 -6.86 7.07
CA VAL A 114 -4.49 -7.01 7.06
C VAL A 114 -4.91 -7.76 8.32
N VAL A 115 -5.82 -7.18 9.08
CA VAL A 115 -6.35 -7.74 10.32
C VAL A 115 -7.83 -8.04 10.14
N SER A 116 -8.21 -9.31 10.27
CA SER A 116 -9.60 -9.77 10.22
C SER A 116 -10.07 -10.38 11.55
N ASP A 117 -9.12 -10.77 12.40
CA ASP A 117 -9.41 -11.38 13.69
C ASP A 117 -10.14 -10.42 14.62
N PRO A 118 -11.33 -10.81 15.18
CA PRO A 118 -12.12 -9.94 16.03
C PRO A 118 -11.43 -9.54 17.33
N GLU A 119 -10.65 -10.44 17.93
CA GLU A 119 -9.96 -10.17 19.20
C GLU A 119 -8.83 -9.17 19.00
N ILE A 120 -8.08 -9.31 17.90
CA ILE A 120 -7.03 -8.35 17.54
C ILE A 120 -7.64 -6.99 17.20
N LYS A 121 -8.77 -6.95 16.49
CA LYS A 121 -9.47 -5.68 16.20
C LYS A 121 -9.97 -5.00 17.47
N LEU A 122 -10.48 -5.76 18.44
CA LEU A 122 -10.86 -5.23 19.75
C LEU A 122 -9.67 -4.60 20.47
N GLN A 123 -8.53 -5.30 20.55
CA GLN A 123 -7.31 -4.77 21.16
C GLN A 123 -6.80 -3.49 20.45
N ILE A 124 -6.88 -3.46 19.11
CA ILE A 124 -6.53 -2.26 18.33
C ILE A 124 -7.48 -1.10 18.68
N ARG A 125 -8.78 -1.36 18.78
CA ARG A 125 -9.77 -0.35 19.17
C ARG A 125 -9.47 0.21 20.54
N GLU A 126 -9.31 -0.65 21.55
CA GLU A 126 -9.03 -0.24 22.93
C GLU A 126 -7.75 0.61 23.03
N ALA A 127 -6.69 0.20 22.33
CA ALA A 127 -5.44 0.95 22.28
C ALA A 127 -5.61 2.32 21.58
N ALA A 128 -6.37 2.36 20.48
CA ALA A 128 -6.64 3.59 19.75
C ALA A 128 -7.51 4.57 20.57
N GLU A 129 -8.55 4.09 21.23
CA GLU A 129 -9.41 4.91 22.07
C GLU A 129 -8.64 5.49 23.28
N LYS A 130 -7.74 4.71 23.87
CA LYS A 130 -6.86 5.19 24.96
C LYS A 130 -5.92 6.29 24.49
N GLU A 131 -5.32 6.14 23.32
CA GLU A 131 -4.43 7.16 22.73
C GLU A 131 -5.20 8.43 22.34
N GLU A 132 -6.40 8.29 21.78
CA GLU A 132 -7.26 9.43 21.46
C GLU A 132 -7.70 10.18 22.73
N GLN A 133 -8.09 9.47 23.78
CA GLN A 133 -8.41 10.10 25.08
C GLN A 133 -7.24 10.94 25.60
N TYR A 134 -6.02 10.41 25.51
CA TYR A 134 -4.83 11.15 25.90
C TYR A 134 -4.61 12.37 24.99
N PHE A 135 -4.80 12.22 23.68
CA PHE A 135 -4.70 13.31 22.72
C PHE A 135 -5.69 14.43 23.04
N TYR A 136 -6.99 14.14 23.16
CA TYR A 136 -8.04 15.14 23.43
C TYR A 136 -7.85 15.83 24.78
N LYS A 137 -7.37 15.13 25.82
CA LYS A 137 -7.22 15.67 27.17
C LYS A 137 -5.93 16.48 27.36
N SER A 138 -4.86 16.21 26.62
CA SER A 138 -3.55 16.75 26.97
C SER A 138 -2.68 17.26 25.83
N ARG A 139 -2.89 16.81 24.59
CA ARG A 139 -2.03 17.17 23.45
C ARG A 139 -2.70 18.09 22.42
N ALA A 140 -4.02 18.02 22.28
CA ALA A 140 -4.73 18.85 21.32
C ALA A 140 -4.75 20.30 21.76
N SER A 141 -4.40 21.22 20.85
CA SER A 141 -4.58 22.66 21.09
C SER A 141 -6.07 23.01 21.06
N ARG A 142 -6.41 24.13 21.69
CA ARG A 142 -7.78 24.62 21.70
C ARG A 142 -8.32 24.89 20.29
N GLU A 143 -7.50 25.48 19.43
CA GLU A 143 -7.86 25.74 18.03
C GLU A 143 -8.15 24.43 17.28
N TRP A 144 -7.38 23.39 17.56
CA TRP A 144 -7.62 22.07 16.94
C TRP A 144 -8.95 21.48 17.38
N LEU A 145 -9.24 21.51 18.70
CA LEU A 145 -10.52 21.03 19.24
C LEU A 145 -11.71 21.79 18.67
N GLU A 146 -11.60 23.12 18.55
CA GLU A 146 -12.61 23.98 17.93
C GLU A 146 -12.82 23.62 16.44
N ALA A 147 -11.75 23.28 15.70
CA ALA A 147 -11.83 22.85 14.31
C ALA A 147 -12.45 21.44 14.14
N LEU A 148 -12.27 20.56 15.12
CA LEU A 148 -12.84 19.20 15.11
C LEU A 148 -14.31 19.14 15.55
N ALA A 149 -14.75 20.08 16.41
CA ALA A 149 -16.09 20.07 16.98
C ALA A 149 -17.22 19.98 15.93
N PRO A 150 -17.18 20.72 14.79
CA PRO A 150 -18.22 20.62 13.77
C PRO A 150 -18.23 19.28 13.05
N LEU A 151 -17.13 18.48 13.11
CA LEU A 151 -17.01 17.19 12.47
C LEU A 151 -17.56 16.04 13.32
N GLY A 152 -17.90 16.30 14.60
CA GLY A 152 -18.42 15.31 15.53
C GLY A 152 -17.45 14.16 15.81
N THR A 153 -16.14 14.43 15.73
CA THR A 153 -15.11 13.43 16.04
C THR A 153 -14.85 13.38 17.54
N ASP A 154 -14.75 12.17 18.07
CA ASP A 154 -14.49 11.92 19.50
C ASP A 154 -13.47 10.76 19.67
N GLU A 155 -13.19 10.41 20.92
CA GLU A 155 -12.29 9.32 21.26
C GLU A 155 -12.83 7.93 20.96
N ASN A 156 -14.13 7.75 20.72
CA ASN A 156 -14.75 6.44 20.52
C ASN A 156 -14.54 5.95 19.08
N LYS A 157 -14.02 4.75 18.91
CA LYS A 157 -13.67 4.16 17.60
C LYS A 157 -14.34 2.80 17.35
N PRO A 158 -15.65 2.64 17.59
CA PRO A 158 -16.33 1.34 17.44
C PRO A 158 -16.24 0.78 16.01
N PHE A 159 -16.03 1.63 15.03
CA PHE A 159 -15.85 1.25 13.63
C PHE A 159 -14.61 0.38 13.40
N LEU A 160 -13.55 0.49 14.21
CA LEU A 160 -12.36 -0.35 14.11
C LEU A 160 -12.66 -1.82 14.40
N GLU A 161 -13.67 -2.09 15.22
CA GLU A 161 -14.12 -3.45 15.50
C GLU A 161 -15.16 -3.93 14.49
N THR A 162 -16.05 -3.02 14.05
CA THR A 162 -17.16 -3.34 13.15
C THR A 162 -16.71 -3.59 11.71
N ALA A 163 -15.70 -2.85 11.23
CA ALA A 163 -15.18 -3.02 9.88
C ALA A 163 -14.72 -4.47 9.62
N PRO A 164 -15.01 -5.07 8.47
CA PRO A 164 -14.63 -6.47 8.17
C PRO A 164 -13.12 -6.69 8.25
N TYR A 165 -12.35 -5.73 7.80
CA TYR A 165 -10.89 -5.73 7.83
C TYR A 165 -10.35 -4.38 8.29
N LEU A 166 -9.20 -4.42 8.98
CA LEU A 166 -8.34 -3.26 9.16
C LEU A 166 -7.08 -3.47 8.33
N ILE A 167 -6.59 -2.40 7.69
CA ILE A 167 -5.33 -2.43 6.95
C ILE A 167 -4.39 -1.44 7.62
N ALA A 168 -3.37 -1.97 8.32
CA ALA A 168 -2.31 -1.16 8.88
C ALA A 168 -1.18 -1.02 7.85
N ILE A 169 -0.72 0.21 7.61
CA ILE A 169 0.34 0.53 6.65
C ILE A 169 1.55 1.05 7.41
N PHE A 170 2.62 0.27 7.41
CA PHE A 170 3.86 0.62 8.09
C PHE A 170 4.86 1.20 7.12
N ALA A 171 5.43 2.35 7.47
CA ALA A 171 6.52 2.97 6.73
C ALA A 171 7.86 2.32 7.10
N LYS A 172 8.56 1.74 6.12
CA LYS A 172 9.90 1.16 6.30
C LYS A 172 10.95 2.21 5.98
N VAL A 173 11.59 2.77 7.01
CA VAL A 173 12.61 3.81 6.86
C VAL A 173 13.95 3.28 6.37
N TYR A 174 14.17 1.96 6.44
CA TYR A 174 15.36 1.28 5.92
C TYR A 174 15.04 -0.15 5.49
N GLY A 175 15.85 -0.68 4.58
CA GLY A 175 15.92 -2.10 4.24
C GLY A 175 17.25 -2.70 4.64
N LEU A 176 17.47 -3.97 4.27
CA LEU A 176 18.75 -4.65 4.43
C LEU A 176 19.28 -5.03 3.04
N ASP A 177 20.57 -4.79 2.81
CA ASP A 177 21.25 -5.29 1.61
C ASP A 177 21.53 -6.81 1.72
N LYS A 178 22.15 -7.37 0.69
CA LYS A 178 22.50 -8.81 0.66
C LYS A 178 23.47 -9.24 1.76
N LYS A 179 24.16 -8.29 2.39
CA LYS A 179 25.11 -8.53 3.50
C LYS A 179 24.49 -8.24 4.87
N GLY A 180 23.18 -7.93 4.92
CA GLY A 180 22.50 -7.57 6.17
C GLY A 180 22.77 -6.15 6.66
N LYS A 181 23.45 -5.30 5.87
CA LYS A 181 23.70 -3.91 6.24
C LYS A 181 22.45 -3.07 5.99
N ARG A 182 22.14 -2.14 6.90
CA ARG A 182 21.04 -1.18 6.74
C ARG A 182 21.27 -0.26 5.56
N VAL A 183 20.26 -0.16 4.70
CA VAL A 183 20.20 0.77 3.56
C VAL A 183 19.00 1.68 3.77
N LYS A 184 19.23 2.98 3.83
CA LYS A 184 18.18 3.98 4.01
C LYS A 184 17.24 3.97 2.81
N HIS A 185 15.94 4.06 3.05
CA HIS A 185 14.94 4.31 2.03
C HIS A 185 14.75 5.82 1.83
N TYR A 186 14.38 6.19 0.61
CA TYR A 186 14.19 7.59 0.21
C TYR A 186 12.70 7.86 -0.05
N TYR A 187 12.27 9.08 0.25
CA TYR A 187 10.90 9.55 0.03
C TYR A 187 9.86 8.62 0.65
N VAL A 188 10.13 8.16 1.89
CA VAL A 188 9.31 7.12 2.54
C VAL A 188 7.89 7.60 2.77
N ASN A 189 7.72 8.78 3.37
CA ASN A 189 6.40 9.31 3.73
C ASN A 189 5.57 9.61 2.48
N GLU A 190 6.19 10.23 1.47
CA GLU A 190 5.56 10.54 0.18
C GLU A 190 5.12 9.25 -0.53
N SER A 191 6.01 8.27 -0.57
CA SER A 191 5.75 6.97 -1.20
C SER A 191 4.62 6.21 -0.50
N VAL A 192 4.62 6.19 0.83
CA VAL A 192 3.55 5.57 1.62
C VAL A 192 2.24 6.32 1.42
N GLY A 193 2.27 7.66 1.39
CA GLY A 193 1.09 8.49 1.14
C GLY A 193 0.44 8.24 -0.23
N ILE A 194 1.25 7.91 -1.26
CA ILE A 194 0.72 7.56 -2.59
C ILE A 194 0.13 6.13 -2.59
N ALA A 195 0.72 5.21 -1.83
CA ALA A 195 0.25 3.84 -1.73
C ALA A 195 -1.00 3.67 -0.84
N THR A 196 -1.38 4.72 -0.09
CA THR A 196 -2.56 4.74 0.80
C THR A 196 -3.79 5.25 0.09
#